data_c2f6ede2c069046b3604bcdf64492a4e
#
_entry.id   c2f6ede2c069046b3604bcdf64492a4e
#
_cell.length_a   1.000
_cell.length_b   1.000
_cell.length_c   1.000
_cell.angle_alpha   90.00
_cell.angle_beta   90.00
_cell.angle_gamma   90.00
#
_symmetry.space_group_name_H-M   'P 1'
#
loop_
_entity.id
_entity.type
_entity.pdbx_description
1 polymer ?
#
loop_
_entity_poly.entity_id
_entity_poly.type
_entity_poly.pdbx_seq_one_letter_code
_entity_poly.pdbx_strand_id
1 'polypeptide(L)'
;MVLRTEGLVKIYGKRTVVNDVSFEVKQGEIVGLLGPNGAGKTTSFYMTTGLVKANGGHIYLDGNDITDYPVYKRAQSGVGYLAQEPSVFRKMSVEDNIASVLEMTGKPKAYQKEKLESLINEFRLQKVRKNLGDRLSGGERRRTEIARCLAIDPKFIMLDEPFAGVDPIAVEDIQYIVWKLKYRNIGILITDHNVEDTLCITDRAYMLFEGRILFQGTPEELASNQVVRDKYLTNSFQLRKKDFQLIGRQKGENYIETK
;
A
#
# COMPACT_ATOMS: atom_id res chain seq x y z
N MET A 1 4.90 11.13 11.72
CA MET A 1 4.43 11.88 10.52
C MET A 1 3.03 11.43 10.15
N VAL A 2 2.28 12.30 9.47
CA VAL A 2 0.91 12.02 8.98
C VAL A 2 0.80 12.41 7.50
N LEU A 3 0.28 11.51 6.67
CA LEU A 3 -0.16 11.81 5.31
C LEU A 3 -1.68 12.03 5.38
N ARG A 4 -2.15 13.23 4.99
CA ARG A 4 -3.54 13.64 5.14
C ARG A 4 -4.08 14.29 3.88
N THR A 5 -5.33 14.02 3.58
CA THR A 5 -6.08 14.69 2.52
C THR A 5 -7.24 15.48 3.13
N GLU A 6 -7.57 16.63 2.56
CA GLU A 6 -8.67 17.48 3.00
C GLU A 6 -9.51 17.90 1.80
N GLY A 7 -10.79 17.56 1.84
CA GLY A 7 -11.78 18.03 0.89
C GLY A 7 -11.48 17.71 -0.58
N LEU A 8 -10.86 16.54 -0.87
CA LEU A 8 -10.47 16.20 -2.24
C LEU A 8 -11.68 16.17 -3.17
N VAL A 9 -11.54 16.84 -4.31
CA VAL A 9 -12.54 16.87 -5.38
C VAL A 9 -11.88 16.48 -6.70
N LYS A 10 -12.57 15.61 -7.46
CA LYS A 10 -12.20 15.29 -8.84
C LYS A 10 -13.40 15.26 -9.76
N ILE A 11 -13.28 15.99 -10.86
CA ILE A 11 -14.33 16.13 -11.87
C ILE A 11 -13.74 15.67 -13.22
N TYR A 12 -14.42 14.74 -13.90
CA TYR A 12 -14.14 14.35 -15.27
C TYR A 12 -15.32 14.74 -16.16
N GLY A 13 -15.09 15.70 -17.05
CA GLY A 13 -16.16 16.28 -17.87
C GLY A 13 -17.24 16.91 -16.98
N LYS A 14 -18.45 16.33 -16.98
CA LYS A 14 -19.58 16.78 -16.13
C LYS A 14 -19.78 15.93 -14.87
N ARG A 15 -19.00 14.87 -14.69
CA ARG A 15 -19.16 13.94 -13.58
C ARG A 15 -18.18 14.22 -12.46
N THR A 16 -18.69 14.53 -11.27
CA THR A 16 -17.89 14.55 -10.04
C THR A 16 -17.70 13.13 -9.55
N VAL A 17 -16.45 12.63 -9.60
CA VAL A 17 -16.10 11.25 -9.24
C VAL A 17 -15.65 11.18 -7.79
N VAL A 18 -15.01 12.22 -7.29
CA VAL A 18 -14.62 12.40 -5.87
C VAL A 18 -15.18 13.74 -5.43
N ASN A 19 -15.85 13.76 -4.29
CA ASN A 19 -16.60 14.90 -3.81
C ASN A 19 -16.42 15.04 -2.29
N ASP A 20 -15.51 15.92 -1.88
CA ASP A 20 -15.21 16.21 -0.47
C ASP A 20 -14.68 14.98 0.30
N VAL A 21 -13.64 14.31 -0.24
CA VAL A 21 -13.03 13.15 0.40
C VAL A 21 -11.83 13.56 1.24
N SER A 22 -11.90 13.26 2.54
CA SER A 22 -10.86 13.54 3.52
C SER A 22 -10.49 12.26 4.27
N PHE A 23 -9.21 11.93 4.31
CA PHE A 23 -8.67 10.81 5.09
C PHE A 23 -7.24 11.09 5.52
N GLU A 24 -6.76 10.32 6.47
CA GLU A 24 -5.38 10.40 6.94
C GLU A 24 -4.77 9.01 7.17
N VAL A 25 -3.44 8.96 7.11
CA VAL A 25 -2.63 7.79 7.45
C VAL A 25 -1.50 8.24 8.35
N LYS A 26 -1.31 7.58 9.49
CA LYS A 26 -0.18 7.82 10.41
C LYS A 26 0.96 6.83 10.12
N GLN A 27 2.19 7.20 10.44
CA GLN A 27 3.28 6.22 10.42
C GLN A 27 3.00 5.09 11.41
N GLY A 28 3.33 3.86 11.02
CA GLY A 28 3.05 2.67 11.81
C GLY A 28 1.58 2.22 11.79
N GLU A 29 0.78 2.73 10.87
CA GLU A 29 -0.63 2.39 10.70
C GLU A 29 -0.91 1.83 9.31
N ILE A 30 -1.81 0.85 9.21
CA ILE A 30 -2.33 0.34 7.95
C ILE A 30 -3.78 0.80 7.80
N VAL A 31 -4.05 1.61 6.79
CA VAL A 31 -5.36 2.20 6.51
C VAL A 31 -5.92 1.63 5.21
N GLY A 32 -7.14 1.11 5.25
CA GLY A 32 -7.88 0.68 4.06
C GLY A 32 -8.68 1.82 3.44
N LEU A 33 -8.67 1.91 2.11
CA LEU A 33 -9.57 2.77 1.34
C LEU A 33 -10.48 1.89 0.49
N LEU A 34 -11.67 1.60 0.97
CA LEU A 34 -12.57 0.56 0.48
C LEU A 34 -13.83 1.15 -0.17
N GLY A 35 -14.59 0.33 -0.87
CA GLY A 35 -15.85 0.71 -1.48
C GLY A 35 -16.11 -0.01 -2.80
N PRO A 36 -17.33 0.06 -3.35
CA PRO A 36 -17.68 -0.57 -4.61
C PRO A 36 -16.93 0.02 -5.82
N ASN A 37 -17.03 -0.64 -6.97
CA ASN A 37 -16.48 -0.12 -8.21
C ASN A 37 -17.14 1.23 -8.55
N GLY A 38 -16.33 2.20 -8.95
CA GLY A 38 -16.81 3.55 -9.25
C GLY A 38 -17.06 4.45 -8.03
N ALA A 39 -16.77 3.99 -6.81
CA ALA A 39 -16.90 4.79 -5.58
C ALA A 39 -15.90 5.95 -5.44
N GLY A 40 -14.88 6.02 -6.30
CA GLY A 40 -13.85 7.07 -6.26
C GLY A 40 -12.55 6.65 -5.57
N LYS A 41 -12.40 5.39 -5.12
CA LYS A 41 -11.19 4.88 -4.44
C LYS A 41 -9.91 5.16 -5.20
N THR A 42 -9.76 4.55 -6.37
CA THR A 42 -8.57 4.67 -7.24
C THR A 42 -8.28 6.12 -7.59
N THR A 43 -9.31 6.93 -7.83
CA THR A 43 -9.14 8.36 -8.12
C THR A 43 -8.61 9.12 -6.91
N SER A 44 -9.16 8.89 -5.72
CA SER A 44 -8.68 9.51 -4.45
C SER A 44 -7.25 9.07 -4.15
N PHE A 45 -6.96 7.81 -4.33
CA PHE A 45 -5.64 7.22 -4.20
C PHE A 45 -4.64 7.86 -5.17
N TYR A 46 -5.00 7.97 -6.47
CA TYR A 46 -4.13 8.58 -7.48
C TYR A 46 -3.93 10.09 -7.29
N MET A 47 -4.89 10.80 -6.75
CA MET A 47 -4.66 12.18 -6.33
C MET A 47 -3.63 12.24 -5.21
N THR A 48 -3.70 11.32 -4.24
CA THR A 48 -2.77 11.28 -3.11
C THR A 48 -1.35 10.86 -3.52
N THR A 49 -1.20 10.02 -4.55
CA THR A 49 0.12 9.67 -5.12
C THR A 49 0.67 10.74 -6.06
N GLY A 50 -0.15 11.66 -6.54
CA GLY A 50 0.22 12.68 -7.53
C GLY A 50 0.12 12.24 -8.99
N LEU A 51 -0.45 11.06 -9.25
CA LEU A 51 -0.72 10.55 -10.61
C LEU A 51 -1.87 11.32 -11.27
N VAL A 52 -2.82 11.80 -10.48
CA VAL A 52 -3.96 12.58 -10.93
C VAL A 52 -4.01 13.90 -10.17
N LYS A 53 -4.14 15.01 -10.88
CA LYS A 53 -4.32 16.32 -10.25
C LYS A 53 -5.73 16.47 -9.72
N ALA A 54 -5.87 16.92 -8.46
CA ALA A 54 -7.15 17.28 -7.85
C ALA A 54 -7.74 18.54 -8.51
N ASN A 55 -9.07 18.64 -8.53
CA ASN A 55 -9.77 19.86 -8.90
C ASN A 55 -10.03 20.76 -7.67
N GLY A 56 -9.97 20.21 -6.48
CA GLY A 56 -10.12 20.93 -5.21
C GLY A 56 -9.62 20.08 -4.05
N GLY A 57 -9.49 20.72 -2.89
CA GLY A 57 -8.93 20.11 -1.70
C GLY A 57 -7.41 20.13 -1.66
N HIS A 58 -6.85 19.62 -0.56
CA HIS A 58 -5.42 19.66 -0.29
C HIS A 58 -4.88 18.30 0.16
N ILE A 59 -3.58 18.11 -0.02
CA ILE A 59 -2.84 16.91 0.43
C ILE A 59 -1.64 17.38 1.23
N TYR A 60 -1.53 16.91 2.46
CA TYR A 60 -0.48 17.30 3.40
C TYR A 60 0.38 16.12 3.79
N LEU A 61 1.68 16.34 3.85
CA LEU A 61 2.64 15.42 4.46
C LEU A 61 3.27 16.12 5.67
N ASP A 62 2.91 15.67 6.87
CA ASP A 62 3.36 16.24 8.14
C ASP A 62 3.18 17.76 8.22
N GLY A 63 2.00 18.24 7.80
CA GLY A 63 1.63 19.66 7.76
C GLY A 63 2.10 20.44 6.54
N ASN A 64 3.03 19.90 5.74
CA ASN A 64 3.46 20.54 4.50
C ASN A 64 2.48 20.22 3.36
N ASP A 65 2.00 21.23 2.66
CA ASP A 65 1.14 21.06 1.49
C ASP A 65 1.97 20.49 0.32
N ILE A 66 1.59 19.31 -0.13
CA ILE A 66 2.20 18.61 -1.26
C ILE A 66 1.23 18.44 -2.43
N THR A 67 0.12 19.19 -2.44
CA THR A 67 -0.98 19.06 -3.42
C THR A 67 -0.47 19.13 -4.85
N ASP A 68 0.37 20.10 -5.15
CA ASP A 68 0.93 20.31 -6.50
C ASP A 68 2.27 19.55 -6.75
N TYR A 69 2.73 18.74 -5.78
CA TYR A 69 3.96 17.98 -5.99
C TYR A 69 3.72 16.85 -7.00
N PRO A 70 4.56 16.73 -8.04
CA PRO A 70 4.54 15.59 -8.93
C PRO A 70 4.99 14.32 -8.21
N VAL A 71 4.68 13.15 -8.77
CA VAL A 71 4.98 11.82 -8.20
C VAL A 71 6.40 11.70 -7.67
N TYR A 72 7.40 12.12 -8.45
CA TYR A 72 8.81 11.99 -8.05
C TYR A 72 9.16 12.83 -6.81
N LYS A 73 8.57 14.04 -6.65
CA LYS A 73 8.78 14.86 -5.46
C LYS A 73 8.14 14.23 -4.23
N ARG A 74 6.94 13.64 -4.38
CA ARG A 74 6.29 12.89 -3.28
C ARG A 74 7.12 11.68 -2.88
N ALA A 75 7.69 10.95 -3.86
CA ALA A 75 8.62 9.85 -3.59
C ALA A 75 9.86 10.31 -2.81
N GLN A 76 10.49 11.42 -3.22
CA GLN A 76 11.62 12.02 -2.50
C GLN A 76 11.25 12.53 -1.10
N SER A 77 9.98 12.90 -0.88
CA SER A 77 9.45 13.28 0.44
C SER A 77 9.12 12.08 1.32
N GLY A 78 9.25 10.85 0.79
CA GLY A 78 9.03 9.61 1.53
C GLY A 78 7.68 8.93 1.29
N VAL A 79 6.96 9.26 0.21
CA VAL A 79 5.71 8.58 -0.19
C VAL A 79 6.02 7.59 -1.31
N GLY A 80 6.19 6.30 -0.97
CA GLY A 80 6.35 5.22 -1.92
C GLY A 80 5.02 4.82 -2.57
N TYR A 81 5.07 4.34 -3.81
CA TYR A 81 3.90 3.87 -4.54
C TYR A 81 4.15 2.51 -5.17
N LEU A 82 3.21 1.60 -4.96
CA LEU A 82 3.19 0.27 -5.56
C LEU A 82 1.93 0.13 -6.42
N ALA A 83 2.12 0.13 -7.73
CA ALA A 83 1.04 0.07 -8.72
C ALA A 83 0.32 -1.29 -8.72
N GLN A 84 -0.93 -1.29 -9.20
CA GLN A 84 -1.69 -2.50 -9.49
C GLN A 84 -1.00 -3.33 -10.60
N GLU A 85 -0.62 -2.65 -11.69
CA GLU A 85 0.08 -3.29 -12.79
C GLU A 85 1.52 -3.65 -12.42
N PRO A 86 2.04 -4.80 -12.93
CA PRO A 86 3.41 -5.21 -12.70
C PRO A 86 4.43 -4.15 -13.11
N SER A 87 5.26 -3.72 -12.16
CA SER A 87 6.22 -2.64 -12.34
C SER A 87 7.68 -3.10 -12.39
N VAL A 88 7.97 -4.40 -12.27
CA VAL A 88 9.34 -4.92 -12.41
C VAL A 88 9.91 -4.67 -13.81
N PHE A 89 11.18 -4.33 -13.88
CA PHE A 89 11.91 -4.27 -15.14
C PHE A 89 12.12 -5.69 -15.65
N ARG A 90 11.35 -6.08 -16.66
CA ARG A 90 11.25 -7.48 -17.14
C ARG A 90 12.57 -8.09 -17.57
N LYS A 91 13.49 -7.29 -18.14
CA LYS A 91 14.79 -7.72 -18.67
C LYS A 91 15.95 -7.52 -17.68
N MET A 92 15.65 -7.10 -16.47
CA MET A 92 16.61 -7.00 -15.38
C MET A 92 16.40 -8.14 -14.40
N SER A 93 17.48 -8.56 -13.74
CA SER A 93 17.37 -9.54 -12.64
C SER A 93 16.64 -8.94 -11.43
N VAL A 94 16.23 -9.78 -10.48
CA VAL A 94 15.68 -9.31 -9.20
C VAL A 94 16.66 -8.37 -8.50
N GLU A 95 17.94 -8.77 -8.45
CA GLU A 95 19.02 -7.96 -7.87
C GLU A 95 19.14 -6.60 -8.55
N ASP A 96 19.17 -6.58 -9.89
CA ASP A 96 19.33 -5.34 -10.66
C ASP A 96 18.09 -4.43 -10.54
N ASN A 97 16.89 -5.02 -10.42
CA ASN A 97 15.66 -4.28 -10.16
C ASN A 97 15.73 -3.48 -8.85
N ILE A 98 16.32 -4.04 -7.80
CA ILE A 98 16.47 -3.37 -6.50
C ILE A 98 17.68 -2.42 -6.54
N ALA A 99 18.82 -2.88 -7.08
CA ALA A 99 20.05 -2.11 -7.15
C ALA A 99 19.90 -0.82 -7.93
N SER A 100 19.15 -0.83 -9.06
CA SER A 100 18.91 0.38 -9.87
C SER A 100 18.26 1.50 -9.06
N VAL A 101 17.33 1.19 -8.16
CA VAL A 101 16.68 2.18 -7.31
C VAL A 101 17.64 2.65 -6.20
N LEU A 102 18.42 1.74 -5.61
CA LEU A 102 19.43 2.10 -4.62
C LEU A 102 20.50 3.06 -5.20
N GLU A 103 20.90 2.85 -6.44
CA GLU A 103 21.84 3.77 -7.14
C GLU A 103 21.28 5.18 -7.27
N MET A 104 19.98 5.32 -7.55
CA MET A 104 19.31 6.62 -7.65
C MET A 104 19.24 7.37 -6.32
N THR A 105 19.44 6.70 -5.18
CA THR A 105 19.45 7.37 -3.86
C THR A 105 20.67 8.23 -3.62
N GLY A 106 21.75 8.05 -4.38
CA GLY A 106 23.03 8.73 -4.19
C GLY A 106 23.78 8.34 -2.91
N LYS A 107 23.32 7.33 -2.18
CA LYS A 107 23.96 6.84 -0.95
C LYS A 107 25.29 6.15 -1.25
N PRO A 108 26.23 6.05 -0.28
CA PRO A 108 27.50 5.36 -0.47
C PRO A 108 27.32 3.91 -0.96
N LYS A 109 28.24 3.41 -1.78
CA LYS A 109 28.18 2.04 -2.33
C LYS A 109 28.12 0.95 -1.26
N ALA A 110 28.79 1.15 -0.13
CA ALA A 110 28.73 0.23 1.01
C ALA A 110 27.30 0.10 1.55
N TYR A 111 26.61 1.23 1.76
CA TYR A 111 25.20 1.25 2.17
C TYR A 111 24.29 0.58 1.14
N GLN A 112 24.48 0.90 -0.15
CA GLN A 112 23.66 0.30 -1.22
C GLN A 112 23.78 -1.23 -1.23
N LYS A 113 25.03 -1.76 -1.07
CA LYS A 113 25.28 -3.20 -1.01
C LYS A 113 24.63 -3.84 0.21
N GLU A 114 24.82 -3.27 1.39
CA GLU A 114 24.23 -3.76 2.63
C GLU A 114 22.69 -3.77 2.56
N LYS A 115 22.10 -2.69 2.09
CA LYS A 115 20.66 -2.56 1.92
C LYS A 115 20.11 -3.55 0.91
N LEU A 116 20.80 -3.78 -0.20
CA LEU A 116 20.44 -4.79 -1.20
C LEU A 116 20.40 -6.18 -0.59
N GLU A 117 21.46 -6.60 0.13
CA GLU A 117 21.50 -7.91 0.79
C GLU A 117 20.39 -8.04 1.83
N SER A 118 20.16 -7.00 2.64
CA SER A 118 19.07 -6.95 3.61
C SER A 118 17.72 -7.19 2.95
N LEU A 119 17.40 -6.45 1.87
CA LEU A 119 16.13 -6.59 1.15
C LEU A 119 15.98 -7.97 0.47
N ILE A 120 17.02 -8.48 -0.17
CA ILE A 120 17.01 -9.83 -0.76
C ILE A 120 16.70 -10.89 0.31
N ASN A 121 17.30 -10.77 1.49
CA ASN A 121 17.08 -11.71 2.59
C ASN A 121 15.67 -11.56 3.19
N GLU A 122 15.26 -10.34 3.51
CA GLU A 122 13.95 -10.05 4.12
C GLU A 122 12.78 -10.54 3.26
N PHE A 123 12.88 -10.35 1.94
CA PHE A 123 11.85 -10.75 0.98
C PHE A 123 12.01 -12.17 0.43
N ARG A 124 12.97 -12.96 0.96
CA ARG A 124 13.23 -14.35 0.55
C ARG A 124 13.41 -14.50 -0.96
N LEU A 125 14.21 -13.60 -1.53
CA LEU A 125 14.48 -13.52 -2.96
C LEU A 125 15.79 -14.21 -3.38
N GLN A 126 16.52 -14.84 -2.45
CA GLN A 126 17.86 -15.43 -2.70
C GLN A 126 17.84 -16.42 -3.86
N LYS A 127 16.84 -17.33 -3.88
CA LYS A 127 16.72 -18.38 -4.90
C LYS A 127 16.47 -17.84 -6.32
N VAL A 128 15.82 -16.67 -6.40
CA VAL A 128 15.44 -16.04 -7.66
C VAL A 128 16.25 -14.77 -7.96
N ARG A 129 17.26 -14.48 -7.14
CA ARG A 129 18.08 -13.27 -7.20
C ARG A 129 18.56 -12.91 -8.61
N LYS A 130 18.99 -13.90 -9.38
CA LYS A 130 19.51 -13.75 -10.75
C LYS A 130 18.45 -13.98 -11.84
N ASN A 131 17.22 -14.35 -11.46
CA ASN A 131 16.15 -14.53 -12.44
C ASN A 131 15.71 -13.19 -12.98
N LEU A 132 15.39 -13.15 -14.29
CA LEU A 132 14.82 -11.97 -14.94
C LEU A 132 13.39 -11.74 -14.48
N GLY A 133 12.96 -10.47 -14.45
CA GLY A 133 11.62 -10.08 -13.99
C GLY A 133 10.47 -10.73 -14.73
N ASP A 134 10.66 -11.09 -16.03
CA ASP A 134 9.65 -11.78 -16.83
C ASP A 134 9.51 -13.29 -16.51
N ARG A 135 10.42 -13.86 -15.69
CA ARG A 135 10.42 -15.26 -15.28
C ARG A 135 9.92 -15.49 -13.85
N LEU A 136 9.52 -14.42 -13.17
CA LEU A 136 9.06 -14.48 -11.78
C LEU A 136 7.59 -14.92 -11.72
N SER A 137 7.27 -15.77 -10.74
CA SER A 137 5.88 -16.00 -10.33
C SER A 137 5.22 -14.70 -9.82
N GLY A 138 3.90 -14.66 -9.73
CA GLY A 138 3.17 -13.49 -9.24
C GLY A 138 3.65 -13.04 -7.86
N GLY A 139 3.80 -13.96 -6.92
CA GLY A 139 4.28 -13.68 -5.57
C GLY A 139 5.74 -13.22 -5.52
N GLU A 140 6.65 -13.85 -6.28
CA GLU A 140 8.06 -13.43 -6.36
C GLU A 140 8.18 -12.02 -6.95
N ARG A 141 7.42 -11.75 -8.00
CA ARG A 141 7.35 -10.43 -8.62
C ARG A 141 6.87 -9.38 -7.63
N ARG A 142 5.77 -9.65 -6.91
CA ARG A 142 5.22 -8.70 -5.92
C ARG A 142 6.20 -8.44 -4.77
N ARG A 143 6.87 -9.47 -4.26
CA ARG A 143 7.94 -9.30 -3.26
C ARG A 143 9.10 -8.45 -3.78
N THR A 144 9.49 -8.63 -5.03
CA THR A 144 10.53 -7.81 -5.67
C THR A 144 10.10 -6.34 -5.79
N GLU A 145 8.86 -6.07 -6.14
CA GLU A 145 8.30 -4.72 -6.24
C GLU A 145 8.25 -4.01 -4.89
N ILE A 146 7.83 -4.72 -3.84
CA ILE A 146 7.82 -4.17 -2.48
C ILE A 146 9.26 -3.91 -2.01
N ALA A 147 10.19 -4.84 -2.22
CA ALA A 147 11.60 -4.66 -1.89
C ALA A 147 12.19 -3.43 -2.60
N ARG A 148 11.87 -3.24 -3.87
CA ARG A 148 12.27 -2.08 -4.66
C ARG A 148 11.68 -0.78 -4.10
N CYS A 149 10.43 -0.79 -3.69
CA CYS A 149 9.80 0.37 -3.05
C CYS A 149 10.48 0.73 -1.73
N LEU A 150 10.90 -0.26 -0.95
CA LEU A 150 11.61 -0.07 0.33
C LEU A 150 13.08 0.37 0.18
N ALA A 151 13.65 0.28 -1.01
CA ALA A 151 15.02 0.70 -1.28
C ALA A 151 15.24 2.20 -1.02
N ILE A 152 14.19 3.02 -1.13
CA ILE A 152 14.23 4.47 -0.88
C ILE A 152 13.91 4.88 0.56
N ASP A 153 13.75 3.92 1.49
CA ASP A 153 13.35 4.15 2.89
C ASP A 153 12.10 5.03 3.04
N PRO A 154 10.95 4.64 2.45
CA PRO A 154 9.74 5.43 2.47
C PRO A 154 9.19 5.57 3.89
N LYS A 155 8.49 6.69 4.16
CA LYS A 155 7.74 6.93 5.39
C LYS A 155 6.29 6.42 5.26
N PHE A 156 5.78 6.47 4.03
CA PHE A 156 4.46 5.97 3.66
C PHE A 156 4.56 5.12 2.40
N ILE A 157 3.74 4.09 2.31
CA ILE A 157 3.60 3.26 1.11
C ILE A 157 2.13 3.23 0.70
N MET A 158 1.91 3.56 -0.56
CA MET A 158 0.61 3.51 -1.20
C MET A 158 0.52 2.20 -2.00
N LEU A 159 -0.37 1.29 -1.60
CA LEU A 159 -0.57 -0.03 -2.23
C LEU A 159 -1.87 -0.05 -3.02
N ASP A 160 -1.77 -0.11 -4.34
CA ASP A 160 -2.93 -0.19 -5.23
C ASP A 160 -3.19 -1.64 -5.61
N GLU A 161 -4.30 -2.20 -5.13
CA GLU A 161 -4.74 -3.59 -5.33
C GLU A 161 -3.60 -4.63 -5.23
N PRO A 162 -2.89 -4.69 -4.09
CA PRO A 162 -1.68 -5.52 -3.97
C PRO A 162 -1.95 -7.03 -4.05
N PHE A 163 -3.20 -7.47 -3.90
CA PHE A 163 -3.60 -8.88 -3.93
C PHE A 163 -4.17 -9.31 -5.28
N ALA A 164 -4.41 -8.37 -6.21
CA ALA A 164 -5.00 -8.67 -7.50
C ALA A 164 -4.12 -9.60 -8.34
N GLY A 165 -4.72 -10.69 -8.85
CA GLY A 165 -4.02 -11.65 -9.71
C GLY A 165 -2.90 -12.46 -9.03
N VAL A 166 -2.92 -12.54 -7.71
CA VAL A 166 -1.98 -13.32 -6.90
C VAL A 166 -2.70 -14.57 -6.37
N ASP A 167 -1.98 -15.69 -6.31
CA ASP A 167 -2.53 -16.93 -5.74
C ASP A 167 -2.75 -16.79 -4.21
N PRO A 168 -3.72 -17.54 -3.62
CA PRO A 168 -4.08 -17.38 -2.21
C PRO A 168 -2.94 -17.56 -1.20
N ILE A 169 -1.98 -18.45 -1.51
CA ILE A 169 -0.81 -18.68 -0.62
C ILE A 169 0.11 -17.47 -0.64
N ALA A 170 0.34 -16.91 -1.85
CA ALA A 170 1.16 -15.72 -1.99
C ALA A 170 0.45 -14.46 -1.46
N VAL A 171 -0.89 -14.38 -1.48
CA VAL A 171 -1.65 -13.31 -0.81
C VAL A 171 -1.34 -13.29 0.68
N GLU A 172 -1.34 -14.45 1.36
CA GLU A 172 -1.00 -14.52 2.78
C GLU A 172 0.44 -14.06 3.06
N ASP A 173 1.38 -14.43 2.20
CA ASP A 173 2.77 -13.96 2.30
C ASP A 173 2.87 -12.43 2.16
N ILE A 174 2.13 -11.84 1.21
CA ILE A 174 2.12 -10.39 1.00
C ILE A 174 1.45 -9.68 2.18
N GLN A 175 0.32 -10.20 2.66
CA GLN A 175 -0.36 -9.66 3.86
C GLN A 175 0.58 -9.65 5.06
N TYR A 176 1.32 -10.74 5.29
CA TYR A 176 2.31 -10.82 6.36
C TYR A 176 3.44 -9.79 6.20
N ILE A 177 3.95 -9.62 4.97
CA ILE A 177 4.96 -8.61 4.66
C ILE A 177 4.41 -7.19 4.96
N VAL A 178 3.23 -6.86 4.46
CA VAL A 178 2.59 -5.55 4.66
C VAL A 178 2.36 -5.29 6.15
N TRP A 179 1.87 -6.30 6.89
CA TRP A 179 1.69 -6.21 8.34
C TRP A 179 3.02 -5.92 9.06
N LYS A 180 4.14 -6.52 8.64
CA LYS A 180 5.47 -6.24 9.20
C LYS A 180 5.93 -4.80 8.98
N LEU A 181 5.56 -4.17 7.87
CA LEU A 181 6.03 -2.82 7.55
C LEU A 181 5.55 -1.78 8.54
N LYS A 182 4.40 -1.96 9.20
CA LYS A 182 3.93 -1.05 10.23
C LYS A 182 4.90 -0.98 11.43
N TYR A 183 5.55 -2.11 11.81
CA TYR A 183 6.54 -2.12 12.89
C TYR A 183 7.87 -1.47 12.50
N ARG A 184 8.08 -1.20 11.22
CA ARG A 184 9.16 -0.33 10.73
C ARG A 184 8.77 1.14 10.73
N ASN A 185 7.67 1.49 11.39
CA ASN A 185 7.14 2.84 11.44
C ASN A 185 6.80 3.39 10.04
N ILE A 186 6.33 2.53 9.13
CA ILE A 186 5.86 2.90 7.79
C ILE A 186 4.34 2.97 7.83
N GLY A 187 3.77 4.12 7.43
CA GLY A 187 2.32 4.25 7.23
C GLY A 187 1.91 3.65 5.90
N ILE A 188 0.81 2.92 5.86
CA ILE A 188 0.36 2.22 4.65
C ILE A 188 -1.07 2.62 4.32
N LEU A 189 -1.29 3.06 3.08
CA LEU A 189 -2.63 3.16 2.51
C LEU A 189 -2.81 2.06 1.49
N ILE A 190 -3.86 1.26 1.65
CA ILE A 190 -4.16 0.13 0.77
C ILE A 190 -5.54 0.29 0.14
N THR A 191 -5.65 0.10 -1.17
CA THR A 191 -6.91 -0.11 -1.86
C THR A 191 -6.95 -1.54 -2.39
N ASP A 192 -8.09 -2.21 -2.26
CA ASP A 192 -8.32 -3.49 -2.93
C ASP A 192 -9.82 -3.69 -3.15
N HIS A 193 -10.18 -4.55 -4.09
CA HIS A 193 -11.55 -4.99 -4.30
C HIS A 193 -11.88 -6.18 -3.39
N ASN A 194 -10.88 -6.91 -2.91
CA ASN A 194 -11.05 -7.97 -1.92
C ASN A 194 -11.06 -7.39 -0.50
N VAL A 195 -12.27 -7.15 -0.01
CA VAL A 195 -12.50 -6.53 1.30
C VAL A 195 -12.00 -7.41 2.44
N GLU A 196 -12.20 -8.72 2.34
CA GLU A 196 -11.82 -9.69 3.36
C GLU A 196 -10.31 -9.69 3.59
N ASP A 197 -9.55 -9.77 2.49
CA ASP A 197 -8.09 -9.75 2.52
C ASP A 197 -7.52 -8.42 2.99
N THR A 198 -8.22 -7.32 2.74
CA THR A 198 -7.79 -5.99 3.15
C THR A 198 -8.12 -5.72 4.62
N LEU A 199 -9.35 -5.99 5.06
CA LEU A 199 -9.76 -5.73 6.43
C LEU A 199 -9.01 -6.58 7.45
N CYS A 200 -8.52 -7.77 7.07
CA CYS A 200 -7.77 -8.61 8.01
C CYS A 200 -6.39 -8.05 8.41
N ILE A 201 -5.84 -7.10 7.65
CA ILE A 201 -4.53 -6.48 7.93
C ILE A 201 -4.62 -5.00 8.30
N THR A 202 -5.75 -4.35 8.12
CA THR A 202 -5.91 -2.92 8.40
C THR A 202 -6.20 -2.65 9.87
N ASP A 203 -5.68 -1.54 10.38
CA ASP A 203 -6.00 -1.02 11.72
C ASP A 203 -7.33 -0.25 11.70
N ARG A 204 -7.61 0.46 10.61
CA ARG A 204 -8.89 1.12 10.31
C ARG A 204 -9.08 1.29 8.81
N ALA A 205 -10.29 1.59 8.39
CA ALA A 205 -10.58 1.82 6.99
C ALA A 205 -11.60 2.96 6.78
N TYR A 206 -11.50 3.56 5.62
CA TYR A 206 -12.47 4.51 5.07
C TYR A 206 -13.29 3.82 4.00
N MET A 207 -14.59 3.86 4.14
CA MET A 207 -15.53 3.32 3.18
C MET A 207 -16.02 4.43 2.26
N LEU A 208 -15.68 4.34 0.97
CA LEU A 208 -16.18 5.28 -0.04
C LEU A 208 -17.44 4.73 -0.69
N PHE A 209 -18.39 5.63 -0.92
CA PHE A 209 -19.59 5.37 -1.69
C PHE A 209 -19.97 6.64 -2.47
N GLU A 210 -20.21 6.51 -3.76
CA GLU A 210 -20.62 7.63 -4.64
C GLU A 210 -19.74 8.90 -4.50
N GLY A 211 -18.43 8.69 -4.42
CA GLY A 211 -17.44 9.76 -4.36
C GLY A 211 -17.29 10.43 -2.99
N ARG A 212 -17.87 9.90 -1.91
CA ARG A 212 -17.80 10.46 -0.55
C ARG A 212 -17.39 9.38 0.46
N ILE A 213 -16.89 9.79 1.61
CA ILE A 213 -16.73 8.89 2.76
C ILE A 213 -18.11 8.59 3.34
N LEU A 214 -18.52 7.33 3.26
CA LEU A 214 -19.77 6.84 3.85
C LEU A 214 -19.58 6.51 5.32
N PHE A 215 -18.45 5.89 5.67
CA PHE A 215 -18.14 5.46 7.03
C PHE A 215 -16.62 5.35 7.21
N GLN A 216 -16.15 5.51 8.44
CA GLN A 216 -14.77 5.24 8.84
C GLN A 216 -14.75 4.59 10.20
N GLY A 217 -13.81 3.69 10.43
CA GLY A 217 -13.67 3.00 11.70
C GLY A 217 -12.74 1.81 11.62
N THR A 218 -12.70 1.03 12.69
CA THR A 218 -11.98 -0.25 12.73
C THR A 218 -12.66 -1.29 11.83
N PRO A 219 -11.97 -2.37 11.46
CA PRO A 219 -12.58 -3.48 10.71
C PRO A 219 -13.84 -4.04 11.38
N GLU A 220 -13.87 -4.12 12.72
CA GLU A 220 -15.02 -4.59 13.48
C GLU A 220 -16.22 -3.64 13.38
N GLU A 221 -15.96 -2.32 13.49
CA GLU A 221 -16.98 -1.29 13.36
C GLU A 221 -17.58 -1.29 11.95
N LEU A 222 -16.73 -1.43 10.91
CA LEU A 222 -17.22 -1.55 9.53
C LEU A 222 -18.05 -2.82 9.35
N ALA A 223 -17.57 -3.96 9.84
CA ALA A 223 -18.25 -5.25 9.69
C ALA A 223 -19.60 -5.32 10.43
N SER A 224 -19.76 -4.55 11.50
CA SER A 224 -21.02 -4.48 12.28
C SER A 224 -21.99 -3.40 11.80
N ASN A 225 -21.52 -2.44 11.00
CA ASN A 225 -22.35 -1.32 10.55
C ASN A 225 -23.35 -1.75 9.48
N GLN A 226 -24.65 -1.60 9.76
CA GLN A 226 -25.70 -2.03 8.86
C GLN A 226 -25.67 -1.29 7.51
N VAL A 227 -25.38 0.00 7.50
CA VAL A 227 -25.32 0.80 6.26
C VAL A 227 -24.17 0.32 5.37
N VAL A 228 -23.01 -0.05 5.96
CA VAL A 228 -21.85 -0.60 5.23
C VAL A 228 -22.20 -1.98 4.67
N ARG A 229 -22.91 -2.83 5.45
CA ARG A 229 -23.38 -4.14 4.99
C ARG A 229 -24.33 -4.02 3.80
N ASP A 230 -25.34 -3.18 3.91
CA ASP A 230 -26.37 -3.01 2.87
C ASP A 230 -25.80 -2.43 1.58
N LYS A 231 -24.79 -1.57 1.67
CA LYS A 231 -24.21 -0.89 0.50
C LYS A 231 -23.00 -1.63 -0.12
N TYR A 232 -22.32 -2.49 0.66
CA TYR A 232 -21.06 -3.07 0.20
C TYR A 232 -20.75 -4.49 0.70
N LEU A 233 -20.83 -4.78 2.00
CA LEU A 233 -20.28 -6.01 2.57
C LEU A 233 -21.19 -7.23 2.45
N THR A 234 -22.44 -7.09 2.13
CA THR A 234 -23.47 -8.13 2.21
C THR A 234 -23.73 -8.66 3.63
N ASN A 235 -24.90 -9.26 3.84
CA ASN A 235 -25.27 -9.79 5.17
C ASN A 235 -24.48 -11.06 5.56
N SER A 236 -23.91 -11.76 4.59
CA SER A 236 -23.10 -12.97 4.81
C SER A 236 -21.63 -12.68 5.13
N PHE A 237 -21.19 -11.43 5.05
CA PHE A 237 -19.80 -11.06 5.31
C PHE A 237 -19.41 -11.39 6.75
N GLN A 238 -18.27 -12.08 6.91
CA GLN A 238 -17.66 -12.37 8.20
C GLN A 238 -16.22 -11.86 8.20
N LEU A 239 -15.90 -11.03 9.18
CA LEU A 239 -14.52 -10.55 9.36
C LEU A 239 -13.65 -11.70 9.85
N ARG A 240 -12.63 -12.07 9.07
CA ARG A 240 -11.61 -13.03 9.47
C ARG A 240 -10.42 -12.29 10.03
N LYS A 241 -10.04 -12.61 11.27
CA LYS A 241 -8.79 -12.11 11.85
C LYS A 241 -7.70 -13.15 11.65
N LYS A 242 -6.53 -12.71 11.19
CA LYS A 242 -5.33 -13.54 11.10
C LYS A 242 -4.39 -13.20 12.24
N ASP A 243 -3.84 -14.22 12.89
CA ASP A 243 -2.77 -14.05 13.86
C ASP A 243 -1.42 -14.03 13.11
N PHE A 244 -1.01 -12.83 12.73
CA PHE A 244 0.24 -12.63 12.00
C PHE A 244 1.49 -12.90 12.86
N GLN A 245 1.40 -12.86 14.19
CA GLN A 245 2.49 -13.27 15.08
C GLN A 245 2.68 -14.78 15.01
N LEU A 246 1.58 -15.54 15.00
CA LEU A 246 1.64 -16.99 14.83
C LEU A 246 2.18 -17.36 13.45
N ILE A 247 1.72 -16.67 12.39
CA ILE A 247 2.24 -16.86 11.02
C ILE A 247 3.75 -16.59 10.98
N GLY A 248 4.24 -15.54 11.64
CA GLY A 248 5.66 -15.24 11.74
C GLY A 248 6.46 -16.38 12.41
N ARG A 249 5.96 -16.91 13.55
CA ARG A 249 6.61 -18.04 14.25
C ARG A 249 6.69 -19.29 13.37
N GLN A 250 5.63 -19.61 12.65
CA GLN A 250 5.61 -20.75 11.71
C GLN A 250 6.61 -20.57 10.55
N LYS A 251 6.91 -19.34 10.17
CA LYS A 251 7.92 -18.98 9.15
C LYS A 251 9.35 -18.91 9.72
N GLY A 252 9.54 -19.22 11.02
CA GLY A 252 10.84 -19.18 11.69
C GLY A 252 11.35 -17.77 12.01
N GLU A 253 10.46 -16.79 12.08
CA GLU A 253 10.78 -15.42 12.44
C GLU A 253 10.40 -15.17 13.90
N ASN A 254 11.40 -14.91 14.77
CA ASN A 254 11.15 -14.44 16.13
C ASN A 254 10.83 -12.96 16.09
N TYR A 255 9.59 -12.60 16.33
CA TYR A 255 9.15 -11.23 16.41
C TYR A 255 9.43 -10.69 17.82
N ILE A 256 10.34 -9.74 17.94
CA ILE A 256 10.52 -8.94 19.15
C ILE A 256 9.67 -7.67 18.92
N GLU A 257 8.61 -7.50 19.70
CA GLU A 257 7.93 -6.21 19.79
C GLU A 257 8.96 -5.19 20.29
N THR A 258 9.47 -4.35 19.42
CA THR A 258 10.12 -3.11 19.84
C THR A 258 9.00 -2.18 20.35
N LYS A 259 8.94 -2.05 21.67
CA LYS A 259 8.10 -1.08 22.39
C LYS A 259 8.42 0.35 21.98
#